data_70a6289b240098171fc2e2464c8870e9
#
_entry.id   70a6289b240098171fc2e2464c8870e9
#
_cell.length_a   1.000
_cell.length_b   1.000
_cell.length_c   1.000
_cell.angle_alpha   90.00
_cell.angle_beta   90.00
_cell.angle_gamma   90.00
#
_symmetry.space_group_name_H-M   'P 1'
#
loop_
_entity.id
_entity.type
_entity.pdbx_description
1 polymer ?
#
loop_
_entity_poly.entity_id
_entity_poly.type
_entity_poly.pdbx_seq_one_letter_code
_entity_poly.pdbx_strand_id
1 'polypeptide(L)'
;MEMIGYGVVGSGYFGAELARIMNTKPGAKVRAVYDPENGKTVAAELGCEAADSLEELVSREDIQAVIVVTPNYLHKEPVLAAARHGLNVFCEKPIALSFKDCEEMVRTCQENKVFFMAGHVMNFFRGVRRAKELISQGVIGDILYCHAARNAWEGTGASETWKKTRLKSGGHLYHHIHELDCVQFLMGGCPDTVTMAGGNVAHQGDDYGDEDDMLFITMEYPGNRYALLEYGSAFHWQEHYLLIQGTKGAIKIDMCCCGMTLKTEEGEEHFLVHRTKEEDDDRTRIYAETQADNGNQFGRPGRKPFLWLQGIMDEEMEFLIAALHGAEVTEEFMPLLTGEAARNSIATADAATLSLKENRKVKLSEIIGNAF
;
A
#
# COMPACT_ATOMS: atom_id res chain seq x y z
N MET A 1 12.33 -24.94 11.79
CA MET A 1 11.24 -23.96 11.68
C MET A 1 10.02 -24.73 11.20
N GLU A 2 8.91 -24.63 11.90
CA GLU A 2 7.67 -25.27 11.50
C GLU A 2 7.16 -24.67 10.19
N MET A 3 6.59 -25.48 9.30
CA MET A 3 6.14 -25.01 7.98
C MET A 3 4.75 -24.36 8.13
N ILE A 4 4.62 -23.08 7.81
CA ILE A 4 3.34 -22.38 7.75
C ILE A 4 2.76 -22.56 6.34
N GLY A 5 1.52 -23.07 6.29
CA GLY A 5 0.74 -23.18 5.06
C GLY A 5 -0.03 -21.90 4.76
N TYR A 6 0.00 -21.46 3.51
CA TYR A 6 -0.68 -20.27 3.04
C TYR A 6 -1.74 -20.61 2.00
N GLY A 7 -2.90 -19.98 2.13
CA GLY A 7 -3.91 -19.88 1.08
C GLY A 7 -3.78 -18.55 0.33
N VAL A 8 -3.97 -18.55 -0.99
CA VAL A 8 -3.96 -17.33 -1.81
C VAL A 8 -5.34 -17.13 -2.41
N VAL A 9 -5.94 -15.96 -2.15
CA VAL A 9 -7.25 -15.55 -2.69
C VAL A 9 -7.04 -14.38 -3.65
N GLY A 10 -7.28 -14.65 -4.93
CA GLY A 10 -6.92 -13.75 -6.02
C GLY A 10 -5.50 -14.03 -6.53
N SER A 11 -5.39 -14.60 -7.71
CA SER A 11 -4.12 -14.96 -8.35
C SER A 11 -3.91 -14.23 -9.69
N GLY A 12 -4.32 -12.96 -9.72
CA GLY A 12 -3.92 -12.03 -10.76
C GLY A 12 -2.40 -11.78 -10.74
N TYR A 13 -1.94 -10.70 -11.36
CA TYR A 13 -0.50 -10.39 -11.45
C TYR A 13 0.21 -10.38 -10.08
N PHE A 14 -0.29 -9.59 -9.11
CA PHE A 14 0.33 -9.48 -7.79
C PHE A 14 0.19 -10.74 -6.96
N GLY A 15 -1.01 -11.35 -6.91
CA GLY A 15 -1.24 -12.53 -6.11
C GLY A 15 -0.43 -13.74 -6.56
N ALA A 16 -0.29 -13.93 -7.85
CA ALA A 16 0.57 -14.99 -8.39
C ALA A 16 2.05 -14.74 -8.04
N GLU A 17 2.53 -13.49 -8.09
CA GLU A 17 3.91 -13.15 -7.76
C GLU A 17 4.21 -13.31 -6.27
N LEU A 18 3.34 -12.80 -5.39
CA LEU A 18 3.47 -13.01 -3.94
C LEU A 18 3.50 -14.51 -3.61
N ALA A 19 2.63 -15.30 -4.22
CA ALA A 19 2.61 -16.75 -4.04
C ALA A 19 3.92 -17.44 -4.49
N ARG A 20 4.50 -17.00 -5.61
CA ARG A 20 5.81 -17.50 -6.08
C ARG A 20 6.91 -17.15 -5.09
N ILE A 21 6.97 -15.89 -4.66
CA ILE A 21 7.95 -15.43 -3.66
C ILE A 21 7.84 -16.28 -2.39
N MET A 22 6.64 -16.44 -1.84
CA MET A 22 6.43 -17.21 -0.61
C MET A 22 6.91 -18.66 -0.74
N ASN A 23 6.69 -19.31 -1.87
CA ASN A 23 7.16 -20.67 -2.10
C ASN A 23 8.69 -20.81 -2.16
N THR A 24 9.43 -19.72 -2.30
CA THR A 24 10.91 -19.71 -2.24
C THR A 24 11.44 -19.52 -0.83
N LYS A 25 10.58 -19.10 0.14
CA LYS A 25 11.03 -18.75 1.49
C LYS A 25 11.05 -19.94 2.43
N PRO A 26 12.09 -20.05 3.28
CA PRO A 26 12.12 -21.07 4.33
C PRO A 26 10.93 -20.92 5.29
N GLY A 27 10.31 -22.03 5.66
CA GLY A 27 9.20 -22.04 6.60
C GLY A 27 7.84 -21.60 6.03
N ALA A 28 7.75 -21.32 4.74
CA ALA A 28 6.50 -20.94 4.06
C ALA A 28 6.17 -21.91 2.91
N LYS A 29 4.88 -22.24 2.76
CA LYS A 29 4.40 -23.05 1.64
C LYS A 29 2.99 -22.66 1.24
N VAL A 30 2.79 -22.30 -0.01
CA VAL A 30 1.43 -22.14 -0.57
C VAL A 30 0.80 -23.54 -0.72
N ARG A 31 -0.36 -23.72 -0.09
CA ARG A 31 -1.12 -24.98 -0.05
C ARG A 31 -2.28 -24.99 -1.04
N ALA A 32 -2.96 -23.87 -1.18
CA ALA A 32 -4.07 -23.74 -2.12
C ALA A 32 -4.16 -22.31 -2.68
N VAL A 33 -4.75 -22.21 -3.87
CA VAL A 33 -5.08 -20.96 -4.54
C VAL A 33 -6.58 -20.97 -4.88
N TYR A 34 -7.28 -19.89 -4.57
CA TYR A 34 -8.64 -19.64 -5.02
C TYR A 34 -8.68 -18.38 -5.91
N ASP A 35 -9.02 -18.58 -7.16
CA ASP A 35 -9.26 -17.52 -8.14
C ASP A 35 -10.12 -18.10 -9.27
N PRO A 36 -11.29 -17.51 -9.59
CA PRO A 36 -12.20 -18.07 -10.59
C PRO A 36 -11.63 -18.13 -12.00
N GLU A 37 -10.65 -17.27 -12.33
CA GLU A 37 -10.09 -17.16 -13.69
C GLU A 37 -8.73 -17.87 -13.79
N ASN A 38 -7.81 -17.60 -12.86
CA ASN A 38 -6.41 -18.01 -12.95
C ASN A 38 -6.01 -19.11 -11.95
N GLY A 39 -6.88 -19.44 -10.98
CA GLY A 39 -6.54 -20.30 -9.85
C GLY A 39 -5.94 -21.65 -10.25
N LYS A 40 -6.54 -22.35 -11.22
CA LYS A 40 -6.05 -23.67 -11.70
C LYS A 40 -4.66 -23.56 -12.35
N THR A 41 -4.43 -22.51 -13.12
CA THR A 41 -3.15 -22.30 -13.80
C THR A 41 -2.02 -22.01 -12.81
N VAL A 42 -2.28 -21.08 -11.87
CA VAL A 42 -1.31 -20.69 -10.84
C VAL A 42 -1.06 -21.82 -9.85
N ALA A 43 -2.09 -22.55 -9.44
CA ALA A 43 -1.94 -23.70 -8.55
C ALA A 43 -1.07 -24.81 -9.19
N ALA A 44 -1.30 -25.12 -10.46
CA ALA A 44 -0.48 -26.09 -11.19
C ALA A 44 0.99 -25.65 -11.30
N GLU A 45 1.25 -24.36 -11.55
CA GLU A 45 2.60 -23.78 -11.58
C GLU A 45 3.30 -23.90 -10.21
N LEU A 46 2.59 -23.62 -9.13
CA LEU A 46 3.12 -23.64 -7.77
C LEU A 46 3.21 -25.05 -7.16
N GLY A 47 2.61 -26.05 -7.81
CA GLY A 47 2.52 -27.40 -7.29
C GLY A 47 1.67 -27.49 -6.02
N CYS A 48 0.57 -26.74 -5.96
CA CYS A 48 -0.42 -26.75 -4.88
C CYS A 48 -1.83 -27.00 -5.42
N GLU A 49 -2.85 -26.97 -4.56
CA GLU A 49 -4.22 -27.22 -4.96
C GLU A 49 -4.92 -25.98 -5.47
N ALA A 50 -5.86 -26.14 -6.41
CA ALA A 50 -6.80 -25.12 -6.81
C ALA A 50 -8.11 -25.37 -6.05
N ALA A 51 -8.44 -24.47 -5.11
CA ALA A 51 -9.71 -24.55 -4.39
C ALA A 51 -10.88 -24.11 -5.29
N ASP A 52 -12.00 -24.82 -5.22
CA ASP A 52 -13.20 -24.51 -6.00
C ASP A 52 -14.03 -23.37 -5.37
N SER A 53 -13.79 -23.05 -4.11
CA SER A 53 -14.45 -21.95 -3.40
C SER A 53 -13.58 -21.34 -2.32
N LEU A 54 -13.93 -20.12 -1.88
CA LEU A 54 -13.32 -19.47 -0.73
C LEU A 54 -13.46 -20.32 0.54
N GLU A 55 -14.66 -20.86 0.79
CA GLU A 55 -14.95 -21.68 1.95
C GLU A 55 -14.08 -22.94 2.00
N GLU A 56 -13.89 -23.60 0.87
CA GLU A 56 -12.98 -24.74 0.77
C GLU A 56 -11.55 -24.36 1.17
N LEU A 57 -11.05 -23.21 0.68
CA LEU A 57 -9.71 -22.76 0.99
C LEU A 57 -9.53 -22.46 2.49
N VAL A 58 -10.47 -21.68 3.10
CA VAL A 58 -10.33 -21.25 4.49
C VAL A 58 -10.61 -22.36 5.52
N SER A 59 -11.29 -23.42 5.12
CA SER A 59 -11.60 -24.59 5.97
C SER A 59 -10.45 -25.60 6.04
N ARG A 60 -9.35 -25.39 5.32
CA ARG A 60 -8.24 -26.36 5.26
C ARG A 60 -7.40 -26.33 6.52
N GLU A 61 -7.17 -27.50 7.10
CA GLU A 61 -6.34 -27.65 8.32
C GLU A 61 -4.84 -27.38 8.07
N ASP A 62 -4.37 -27.49 6.80
CA ASP A 62 -2.98 -27.26 6.43
C ASP A 62 -2.68 -25.81 6.04
N ILE A 63 -3.62 -24.88 6.26
CA ILE A 63 -3.46 -23.41 6.04
C ILE A 63 -3.54 -22.69 7.40
N GLN A 64 -2.58 -21.81 7.68
CA GLN A 64 -2.50 -20.97 8.88
C GLN A 64 -2.59 -19.48 8.56
N ALA A 65 -2.43 -19.09 7.30
CA ALA A 65 -2.55 -17.70 6.87
C ALA A 65 -3.13 -17.61 5.45
N VAL A 66 -3.82 -16.50 5.17
CA VAL A 66 -4.41 -16.22 3.85
C VAL A 66 -3.85 -14.90 3.32
N ILE A 67 -3.46 -14.92 2.05
CA ILE A 67 -3.00 -13.77 1.28
C ILE A 67 -4.15 -13.33 0.37
N VAL A 68 -4.75 -12.16 0.67
CA VAL A 68 -5.88 -11.61 -0.08
C VAL A 68 -5.37 -10.57 -1.07
N VAL A 69 -5.50 -10.86 -2.37
CA VAL A 69 -5.01 -10.04 -3.49
C VAL A 69 -6.05 -9.96 -4.61
N THR A 70 -7.30 -9.91 -4.23
CA THR A 70 -8.44 -9.71 -5.15
C THR A 70 -8.52 -8.24 -5.62
N PRO A 71 -9.39 -7.88 -6.57
CA PRO A 71 -9.74 -6.49 -6.79
C PRO A 71 -10.25 -5.79 -5.51
N ASN A 72 -9.95 -4.50 -5.34
CA ASN A 72 -10.19 -3.72 -4.11
C ASN A 72 -11.57 -3.92 -3.48
N TYR A 73 -12.63 -3.92 -4.30
CA TYR A 73 -14.02 -4.06 -3.84
C TYR A 73 -14.41 -5.49 -3.40
N LEU A 74 -13.48 -6.44 -3.53
CA LEU A 74 -13.66 -7.85 -3.14
C LEU A 74 -12.80 -8.27 -1.95
N HIS A 75 -12.07 -7.36 -1.29
CA HIS A 75 -11.17 -7.70 -0.16
C HIS A 75 -11.93 -8.15 1.08
N LYS A 76 -13.08 -7.55 1.37
CA LYS A 76 -13.78 -7.71 2.64
C LYS A 76 -14.18 -9.16 2.94
N GLU A 77 -14.84 -9.81 2.00
CA GLU A 77 -15.36 -11.17 2.21
C GLU A 77 -14.25 -12.20 2.53
N PRO A 78 -13.16 -12.29 1.75
CA PRO A 78 -12.07 -13.21 2.06
C PRO A 78 -11.39 -12.92 3.40
N VAL A 79 -11.21 -11.67 3.78
CA VAL A 79 -10.64 -11.30 5.08
C VAL A 79 -11.52 -11.77 6.23
N LEU A 80 -12.83 -11.49 6.15
CA LEU A 80 -13.78 -11.91 7.18
C LEU A 80 -13.87 -13.43 7.30
N ALA A 81 -13.89 -14.14 6.16
CA ALA A 81 -13.93 -15.60 6.12
C ALA A 81 -12.66 -16.19 6.76
N ALA A 82 -11.48 -15.75 6.35
CA ALA A 82 -10.21 -16.23 6.91
C ALA A 82 -10.12 -15.96 8.42
N ALA A 83 -10.45 -14.75 8.88
CA ALA A 83 -10.40 -14.40 10.29
C ALA A 83 -11.35 -15.27 11.15
N ARG A 84 -12.57 -15.52 10.68
CA ARG A 84 -13.55 -16.40 11.38
C ARG A 84 -13.09 -17.84 11.49
N HIS A 85 -12.24 -18.31 10.57
CA HIS A 85 -11.59 -19.62 10.63
C HIS A 85 -10.28 -19.62 11.44
N GLY A 86 -9.93 -18.49 12.09
CA GLY A 86 -8.72 -18.38 12.91
C GLY A 86 -7.43 -18.30 12.10
N LEU A 87 -7.52 -17.90 10.82
CA LEU A 87 -6.37 -17.77 9.94
C LEU A 87 -5.83 -16.33 9.98
N ASN A 88 -4.50 -16.20 10.03
CA ASN A 88 -3.85 -14.90 9.88
C ASN A 88 -4.08 -14.35 8.48
N VAL A 89 -4.15 -13.03 8.34
CA VAL A 89 -4.50 -12.39 7.08
C VAL A 89 -3.44 -11.38 6.66
N PHE A 90 -3.00 -11.48 5.43
CA PHE A 90 -2.41 -10.40 4.65
C PHE A 90 -3.45 -9.90 3.65
N CYS A 91 -3.64 -8.60 3.54
CA CYS A 91 -4.55 -8.02 2.55
C CYS A 91 -3.87 -6.89 1.78
N GLU A 92 -3.88 -6.99 0.46
CA GLU A 92 -3.38 -5.93 -0.42
C GLU A 92 -4.14 -4.62 -0.24
N LYS A 93 -3.46 -3.55 -0.61
CA LYS A 93 -4.02 -2.18 -0.58
C LYS A 93 -4.86 -1.85 -1.84
N PRO A 94 -5.78 -0.91 -1.74
CA PRO A 94 -6.37 -0.35 -0.51
C PRO A 94 -7.15 -1.44 0.22
N ILE A 95 -7.03 -1.46 1.53
CA ILE A 95 -7.62 -2.55 2.34
C ILE A 95 -9.14 -2.64 2.16
N ALA A 96 -9.79 -1.48 2.07
CA ALA A 96 -11.22 -1.37 1.81
C ALA A 96 -11.53 -0.06 1.07
N LEU A 97 -12.77 0.10 0.59
CA LEU A 97 -13.24 1.31 -0.07
C LEU A 97 -14.07 2.22 0.86
N SER A 98 -14.14 1.87 2.14
CA SER A 98 -14.74 2.69 3.20
C SER A 98 -14.13 2.35 4.55
N PHE A 99 -14.08 3.33 5.46
CA PHE A 99 -13.62 3.11 6.83
C PHE A 99 -14.49 2.08 7.57
N LYS A 100 -15.80 2.10 7.35
CA LYS A 100 -16.73 1.14 7.93
C LYS A 100 -16.37 -0.31 7.60
N ASP A 101 -16.06 -0.60 6.35
CA ASP A 101 -15.67 -1.95 5.93
C ASP A 101 -14.30 -2.32 6.46
N CYS A 102 -13.34 -1.38 6.43
CA CYS A 102 -12.01 -1.59 7.01
C CYS A 102 -12.09 -1.90 8.51
N GLU A 103 -12.88 -1.14 9.26
CA GLU A 103 -13.11 -1.34 10.69
C GLU A 103 -13.70 -2.72 11.00
N GLU A 104 -14.69 -3.15 10.22
CA GLU A 104 -15.26 -4.50 10.37
C GLU A 104 -14.21 -5.59 10.13
N MET A 105 -13.38 -5.44 9.10
CA MET A 105 -12.29 -6.39 8.80
C MET A 105 -11.28 -6.47 9.95
N VAL A 106 -10.77 -5.33 10.40
CA VAL A 106 -9.77 -5.24 11.47
C VAL A 106 -10.34 -5.79 12.78
N ARG A 107 -11.57 -5.38 13.16
CA ARG A 107 -12.23 -5.85 14.37
C ARG A 107 -12.44 -7.37 14.34
N THR A 108 -12.88 -7.93 13.21
CA THR A 108 -13.06 -9.38 13.08
C THR A 108 -11.74 -10.12 13.28
N CYS A 109 -10.64 -9.62 12.74
CA CYS A 109 -9.31 -10.21 12.98
C CYS A 109 -8.91 -10.14 14.47
N GLN A 110 -9.13 -8.98 15.12
CA GLN A 110 -8.83 -8.80 16.54
C GLN A 110 -9.66 -9.71 17.45
N GLU A 111 -10.97 -9.82 17.19
CA GLU A 111 -11.89 -10.71 17.93
C GLU A 111 -11.47 -12.17 17.83
N ASN A 112 -10.94 -12.59 16.67
CA ASN A 112 -10.45 -13.94 16.45
C ASN A 112 -8.95 -14.11 16.79
N LYS A 113 -8.27 -13.05 17.28
CA LYS A 113 -6.86 -13.05 17.73
C LYS A 113 -5.88 -13.49 16.64
N VAL A 114 -6.14 -13.07 15.41
CA VAL A 114 -5.28 -13.30 14.27
C VAL A 114 -4.61 -12.00 13.82
N PHE A 115 -3.44 -12.09 13.22
CA PHE A 115 -2.80 -10.93 12.59
C PHE A 115 -3.63 -10.45 11.39
N PHE A 116 -3.63 -9.13 11.20
CA PHE A 116 -4.14 -8.50 10.01
C PHE A 116 -3.09 -7.58 9.42
N MET A 117 -2.25 -8.10 8.55
CA MET A 117 -1.21 -7.32 7.90
C MET A 117 -1.75 -6.60 6.68
N ALA A 118 -1.59 -5.27 6.67
CA ALA A 118 -1.89 -4.44 5.50
C ALA A 118 -0.73 -4.46 4.49
N GLY A 119 -1.04 -4.62 3.21
CA GLY A 119 -0.09 -4.62 2.09
C GLY A 119 0.43 -3.21 1.76
N HIS A 120 0.97 -2.52 2.75
CA HIS A 120 1.56 -1.18 2.61
C HIS A 120 3.04 -1.28 2.24
N VAL A 121 3.30 -1.76 1.04
CA VAL A 121 4.62 -2.14 0.53
C VAL A 121 5.67 -1.03 0.59
N MET A 122 5.29 0.26 0.53
CA MET A 122 6.26 1.36 0.62
C MET A 122 6.97 1.45 1.97
N ASN A 123 6.39 0.93 3.06
CA ASN A 123 7.05 0.86 4.36
C ASN A 123 8.25 -0.11 4.36
N PHE A 124 8.39 -0.92 3.32
CA PHE A 124 9.52 -1.84 3.12
C PHE A 124 10.62 -1.27 2.22
N PHE A 125 10.47 -0.07 1.65
CA PHE A 125 11.55 0.61 0.98
C PHE A 125 12.65 0.96 1.98
N ARG A 126 13.89 0.56 1.73
CA ARG A 126 15.01 0.84 2.64
C ARG A 126 15.20 2.31 2.90
N GLY A 127 15.02 3.15 1.90
CA GLY A 127 15.05 4.61 2.06
C GLY A 127 13.96 5.13 3.02
N VAL A 128 12.74 4.56 2.97
CA VAL A 128 11.65 4.93 3.89
C VAL A 128 11.96 4.46 5.31
N ARG A 129 12.44 3.23 5.50
CA ARG A 129 12.88 2.72 6.80
C ARG A 129 14.02 3.54 7.36
N ARG A 130 15.02 3.87 6.52
CA ARG A 130 16.15 4.71 6.94
C ARG A 130 15.70 6.11 7.34
N ALA A 131 14.78 6.71 6.59
CA ALA A 131 14.18 8.00 6.97
C ALA A 131 13.49 7.92 8.33
N LYS A 132 12.71 6.86 8.59
CA LYS A 132 12.05 6.65 9.89
C LYS A 132 13.06 6.51 11.03
N GLU A 133 14.14 5.76 10.85
CA GLU A 133 15.23 5.63 11.83
C GLU A 133 15.88 6.99 12.12
N LEU A 134 16.24 7.76 11.08
CA LEU A 134 16.86 9.08 11.24
C LEU A 134 15.93 10.06 11.97
N ILE A 135 14.61 9.99 11.71
CA ILE A 135 13.59 10.76 12.42
C ILE A 135 13.55 10.34 13.90
N SER A 136 13.47 9.05 14.19
CA SER A 136 13.40 8.55 15.58
C SER A 136 14.67 8.85 16.38
N GLN A 137 15.81 8.91 15.73
CA GLN A 137 17.10 9.34 16.31
C GLN A 137 17.21 10.86 16.51
N GLY A 138 16.21 11.64 16.03
CA GLY A 138 16.20 13.10 16.15
C GLY A 138 17.22 13.82 15.26
N VAL A 139 17.73 13.16 14.20
CA VAL A 139 18.76 13.72 13.30
C VAL A 139 18.28 14.99 12.62
N ILE A 140 17.01 15.01 12.18
CA ILE A 140 16.41 16.22 11.58
C ILE A 140 15.66 17.10 12.59
N GLY A 141 15.71 16.76 13.89
CA GLY A 141 14.95 17.43 14.95
C GLY A 141 13.45 17.10 14.89
N ASP A 142 12.62 18.03 15.36
CA ASP A 142 11.16 17.86 15.33
C ASP A 142 10.63 18.02 13.89
N ILE A 143 9.77 17.11 13.45
CA ILE A 143 9.14 17.21 12.13
C ILE A 143 8.20 18.41 12.11
N LEU A 144 8.34 19.24 11.08
CA LEU A 144 7.48 20.40 10.81
C LEU A 144 6.48 20.10 9.70
N TYR A 145 6.97 19.42 8.65
CA TYR A 145 6.22 19.27 7.41
C TYR A 145 6.64 18.02 6.63
N CYS A 146 5.68 17.36 6.01
CA CYS A 146 5.91 16.31 5.04
C CYS A 146 5.18 16.61 3.74
N HIS A 147 5.85 16.45 2.60
CA HIS A 147 5.24 16.58 1.27
C HIS A 147 5.48 15.30 0.48
N ALA A 148 4.39 14.72 -0.03
CA ALA A 148 4.43 13.64 -0.99
C ALA A 148 3.80 14.08 -2.31
N ALA A 149 4.49 13.82 -3.41
CA ALA A 149 3.96 14.01 -4.75
C ALA A 149 3.99 12.68 -5.51
N ARG A 150 2.95 12.41 -6.29
CA ARG A 150 2.90 11.33 -7.28
C ARG A 150 2.10 11.80 -8.49
N ASN A 151 2.81 12.43 -9.40
CA ASN A 151 2.28 13.16 -10.53
C ASN A 151 2.81 12.61 -11.83
N ALA A 152 1.94 12.41 -12.81
CA ALA A 152 2.34 12.05 -14.17
C ALA A 152 1.25 12.47 -15.17
N TRP A 153 1.54 12.38 -16.46
CA TRP A 153 0.52 12.49 -17.49
C TRP A 153 0.10 11.11 -17.98
N GLU A 154 -1.18 10.80 -17.88
CA GLU A 154 -1.73 9.59 -18.46
C GLU A 154 -2.38 9.90 -19.81
N GLY A 155 -1.91 9.23 -20.87
CA GLY A 155 -2.47 9.38 -22.22
C GLY A 155 -3.78 8.64 -22.42
N THR A 156 -4.46 8.94 -23.52
CA THR A 156 -5.67 8.23 -24.00
C THR A 156 -5.39 6.74 -24.24
N GLY A 157 -6.39 5.88 -24.00
CA GLY A 157 -6.32 4.45 -24.30
C GLY A 157 -5.90 3.59 -23.11
N ALA A 158 -5.88 4.11 -21.90
CA ALA A 158 -5.92 3.30 -20.68
C ALA A 158 -7.25 2.56 -20.70
N SER A 159 -7.23 1.27 -21.09
CA SER A 159 -8.40 0.43 -21.22
C SER A 159 -9.33 0.55 -20.01
N GLU A 160 -10.65 0.46 -20.24
CA GLU A 160 -11.69 0.32 -19.22
C GLU A 160 -11.40 -0.87 -18.30
N THR A 161 -10.57 -0.64 -17.28
CA THR A 161 -10.36 -1.62 -16.22
C THR A 161 -11.19 -1.20 -15.01
N TRP A 162 -11.49 -2.15 -14.14
CA TRP A 162 -12.14 -1.86 -12.86
C TRP A 162 -11.39 -0.76 -12.06
N LYS A 163 -10.10 -0.56 -12.32
CA LYS A 163 -9.24 0.45 -11.70
C LYS A 163 -9.65 1.87 -12.04
N LYS A 164 -10.25 2.10 -13.21
CA LYS A 164 -10.71 3.42 -13.66
C LYS A 164 -12.17 3.72 -13.27
N THR A 165 -12.81 2.80 -12.57
CA THR A 165 -14.18 2.97 -12.09
C THR A 165 -14.14 3.23 -10.59
N ARG A 166 -14.49 4.45 -10.16
CA ARG A 166 -14.48 4.88 -8.74
C ARG A 166 -15.22 3.91 -7.82
N LEU A 167 -16.36 3.40 -8.26
CA LEU A 167 -17.13 2.42 -7.48
C LEU A 167 -16.35 1.15 -7.15
N LYS A 168 -15.38 0.78 -7.97
CA LYS A 168 -14.57 -0.45 -7.82
C LYS A 168 -13.17 -0.19 -7.30
N SER A 169 -12.55 0.93 -7.69
CA SER A 169 -11.20 1.30 -7.27
C SER A 169 -11.18 2.10 -5.97
N GLY A 170 -12.24 2.83 -5.65
CA GLY A 170 -12.31 3.88 -4.65
C GLY A 170 -11.91 5.26 -5.20
N GLY A 171 -11.49 5.34 -6.47
CA GLY A 171 -10.93 6.53 -7.09
C GLY A 171 -9.41 6.63 -6.94
N HIS A 172 -8.83 7.68 -7.51
CA HIS A 172 -7.38 7.85 -7.61
C HIS A 172 -6.67 7.81 -6.25
N LEU A 173 -7.23 8.46 -5.22
CA LEU A 173 -6.66 8.48 -3.88
C LEU A 173 -6.53 7.07 -3.26
N TYR A 174 -7.58 6.24 -3.34
CA TYR A 174 -7.53 4.89 -2.79
C TYR A 174 -6.62 3.97 -3.61
N HIS A 175 -6.66 4.11 -4.92
CA HIS A 175 -5.81 3.33 -5.80
C HIS A 175 -4.31 3.59 -5.53
N HIS A 176 -3.97 4.84 -5.24
CA HIS A 176 -2.61 5.30 -4.94
C HIS A 176 -2.41 5.67 -3.47
N ILE A 177 -3.00 4.89 -2.53
CA ILE A 177 -2.97 5.15 -1.09
C ILE A 177 -1.57 5.03 -0.45
N HIS A 178 -0.60 4.53 -1.18
CA HIS A 178 0.76 4.27 -0.70
C HIS A 178 1.45 5.48 -0.06
N GLU A 179 1.38 6.64 -0.73
CA GLU A 179 2.04 7.86 -0.25
C GLU A 179 1.32 8.42 0.97
N LEU A 180 -0.01 8.29 1.03
CA LEU A 180 -0.81 8.67 2.20
C LEU A 180 -0.38 7.87 3.44
N ASP A 181 -0.31 6.55 3.30
CA ASP A 181 0.14 5.66 4.36
C ASP A 181 1.59 5.92 4.76
N CYS A 182 2.48 6.07 3.78
CA CYS A 182 3.89 6.37 4.01
C CYS A 182 4.09 7.71 4.76
N VAL A 183 3.33 8.75 4.42
CA VAL A 183 3.33 10.02 5.15
C VAL A 183 2.88 9.80 6.58
N GLN A 184 1.81 9.06 6.84
CA GLN A 184 1.35 8.76 8.20
C GLN A 184 2.38 7.97 9.00
N PHE A 185 3.05 7.00 8.36
CA PHE A 185 4.14 6.23 8.96
C PHE A 185 5.29 7.16 9.38
N LEU A 186 5.74 8.06 8.51
CA LEU A 186 6.84 8.98 8.78
C LEU A 186 6.45 10.06 9.81
N MET A 187 5.23 10.60 9.74
CA MET A 187 4.71 11.59 10.67
C MET A 187 4.38 11.00 12.06
N GLY A 188 4.30 9.69 12.18
CA GLY A 188 4.04 8.98 13.44
C GLY A 188 2.57 8.92 13.83
N GLY A 189 1.66 8.80 12.88
CA GLY A 189 0.23 8.59 13.12
C GLY A 189 -0.69 9.38 12.19
N CYS A 190 -1.94 9.51 12.59
CA CYS A 190 -2.99 10.18 11.81
C CYS A 190 -2.99 11.70 11.98
N PRO A 191 -3.52 12.44 10.99
CA PRO A 191 -3.84 13.87 11.14
C PRO A 191 -5.09 14.08 12.01
N ASP A 192 -5.19 15.26 12.60
CA ASP A 192 -6.43 15.72 13.28
C ASP A 192 -7.50 16.14 12.26
N THR A 193 -7.07 16.81 11.19
CA THR A 193 -7.96 17.32 10.15
C THR A 193 -7.38 17.15 8.75
N VAL A 194 -8.29 17.04 7.78
CA VAL A 194 -7.95 16.88 6.36
C VAL A 194 -8.75 17.87 5.53
N THR A 195 -8.10 18.44 4.51
CA THR A 195 -8.75 19.23 3.46
C THR A 195 -8.29 18.68 2.11
N MET A 196 -9.22 18.44 1.20
CA MET A 196 -8.92 18.01 -0.18
C MET A 196 -9.60 18.95 -1.17
N ALA A 197 -8.84 19.32 -2.20
CA ALA A 197 -9.32 20.03 -3.38
C ALA A 197 -8.86 19.31 -4.64
N GLY A 198 -9.59 19.49 -5.74
CA GLY A 198 -9.26 18.87 -7.02
C GLY A 198 -10.47 18.31 -7.75
N GLY A 199 -10.26 17.34 -8.60
CA GLY A 199 -11.33 16.70 -9.38
C GLY A 199 -10.80 16.10 -10.68
N ASN A 200 -11.71 15.78 -11.60
CA ASN A 200 -11.39 15.41 -12.97
C ASN A 200 -11.33 16.68 -13.82
N VAL A 201 -10.13 17.15 -14.17
CA VAL A 201 -9.89 18.43 -14.84
C VAL A 201 -9.41 18.29 -16.28
N ALA A 202 -8.66 17.27 -16.62
CA ALA A 202 -8.06 17.06 -17.94
C ALA A 202 -8.60 15.83 -18.66
N HIS A 203 -8.89 14.76 -17.95
CA HIS A 203 -9.27 13.46 -18.50
C HIS A 203 -10.79 13.26 -18.44
N GLN A 204 -11.51 14.02 -19.24
CA GLN A 204 -12.98 13.93 -19.31
C GLN A 204 -13.41 13.07 -20.50
N GLY A 205 -14.50 12.31 -20.29
CA GLY A 205 -15.10 11.46 -21.31
C GLY A 205 -14.93 9.97 -21.06
N ASP A 206 -15.61 9.17 -21.87
CA ASP A 206 -15.77 7.72 -21.66
C ASP A 206 -14.44 6.94 -21.73
N ASP A 207 -13.41 7.49 -22.38
CA ASP A 207 -12.12 6.84 -22.57
C ASP A 207 -11.22 6.83 -21.29
N TYR A 208 -11.60 7.59 -20.24
CA TYR A 208 -10.75 7.80 -19.07
C TYR A 208 -11.33 7.25 -17.76
N GLY A 209 -12.59 6.87 -17.72
CA GLY A 209 -13.30 6.50 -16.50
C GLY A 209 -13.79 7.71 -15.69
N ASP A 210 -14.07 7.51 -14.40
CA ASP A 210 -14.68 8.50 -13.51
C ASP A 210 -13.79 8.88 -12.31
N GLU A 211 -12.47 8.68 -12.41
CA GLU A 211 -11.50 9.05 -11.39
C GLU A 211 -11.16 10.54 -11.43
N ASP A 212 -10.79 11.10 -10.28
CA ASP A 212 -10.14 12.40 -10.23
C ASP A 212 -8.72 12.28 -10.77
N ASP A 213 -8.29 13.24 -11.56
CA ASP A 213 -6.97 13.25 -12.20
C ASP A 213 -6.02 14.31 -11.64
N MET A 214 -6.51 15.15 -10.71
CA MET A 214 -5.74 16.15 -10.01
C MET A 214 -6.29 16.33 -8.59
N LEU A 215 -5.50 15.98 -7.57
CA LEU A 215 -5.87 16.05 -6.16
C LEU A 215 -4.78 16.72 -5.33
N PHE A 216 -5.19 17.64 -4.44
CA PHE A 216 -4.36 18.32 -3.47
C PHE A 216 -4.95 18.08 -2.07
N ILE A 217 -4.19 17.44 -1.18
CA ILE A 217 -4.65 17.05 0.14
C ILE A 217 -3.73 17.69 1.18
N THR A 218 -4.31 18.50 2.06
CA THR A 218 -3.61 19.08 3.22
C THR A 218 -4.06 18.38 4.48
N MET A 219 -3.12 17.96 5.30
CA MET A 219 -3.35 17.29 6.58
C MET A 219 -2.71 18.10 7.71
N GLU A 220 -3.45 18.33 8.78
CA GLU A 220 -2.96 18.99 9.99
C GLU A 220 -2.80 17.97 11.10
N TYR A 221 -1.62 17.92 11.68
CA TYR A 221 -1.26 17.03 12.77
C TYR A 221 -1.14 17.77 14.11
N PRO A 222 -1.22 17.07 15.25
CA PRO A 222 -0.96 17.67 16.55
C PRO A 222 0.41 18.38 16.59
N GLY A 223 0.50 19.48 17.33
CA GLY A 223 1.74 20.25 17.49
C GLY A 223 2.10 21.15 16.32
N ASN A 224 1.12 21.62 15.54
CA ASN A 224 1.30 22.50 14.37
C ASN A 224 2.22 21.87 13.30
N ARG A 225 2.09 20.59 13.06
CA ARG A 225 2.75 19.87 11.98
C ARG A 225 1.79 19.69 10.82
N TYR A 226 2.32 19.65 9.61
CA TYR A 226 1.50 19.61 8.41
C TYR A 226 2.00 18.55 7.44
N ALA A 227 1.09 18.05 6.61
CA ALA A 227 1.49 17.32 5.41
C ALA A 227 0.68 17.75 4.20
N LEU A 228 1.29 17.66 3.03
CA LEU A 228 0.68 17.90 1.74
C LEU A 228 0.89 16.67 0.85
N LEU A 229 -0.20 16.22 0.22
CA LEU A 229 -0.12 15.22 -0.83
C LEU A 229 -0.65 15.82 -2.13
N GLU A 230 0.07 15.56 -3.19
CA GLU A 230 -0.25 15.97 -4.54
C GLU A 230 -0.30 14.74 -5.44
N TYR A 231 -1.50 14.44 -5.95
CA TYR A 231 -1.74 13.25 -6.77
C TYR A 231 -2.34 13.62 -8.11
N GLY A 232 -1.92 12.91 -9.14
CA GLY A 232 -2.70 12.96 -10.35
C GLY A 232 -2.06 12.41 -11.59
N SER A 233 -2.94 12.16 -12.55
CA SER A 233 -2.61 11.75 -13.91
C SER A 233 -2.70 12.91 -14.92
N ALA A 234 -2.94 14.14 -14.45
CA ALA A 234 -3.07 15.34 -15.28
C ALA A 234 -1.86 16.30 -15.20
N PHE A 235 -0.68 15.77 -14.91
CA PHE A 235 0.55 16.55 -14.77
C PHE A 235 1.57 16.14 -15.83
N HIS A 236 1.92 17.07 -16.73
CA HIS A 236 2.99 16.85 -17.71
C HIS A 236 4.39 16.84 -17.09
N TRP A 237 4.56 17.49 -15.93
CA TRP A 237 5.80 17.41 -15.16
C TRP A 237 5.69 16.26 -14.18
N GLN A 238 6.39 15.18 -14.47
CA GLN A 238 6.38 13.98 -13.64
C GLN A 238 7.17 14.20 -12.35
N GLU A 239 6.54 13.87 -11.22
CA GLU A 239 7.17 13.88 -9.89
C GLU A 239 6.71 12.68 -9.08
N HIS A 240 7.63 12.06 -8.38
CA HIS A 240 7.30 11.06 -7.38
C HIS A 240 8.35 11.11 -6.27
N TYR A 241 7.99 11.70 -5.14
CA TYR A 241 8.90 11.89 -4.01
C TYR A 241 8.17 12.00 -2.66
N LEU A 242 8.96 11.83 -1.59
CA LEU A 242 8.63 12.20 -0.23
C LEU A 242 9.68 13.20 0.27
N LEU A 243 9.24 14.33 0.83
CA LEU A 243 10.10 15.37 1.40
C LEU A 243 9.67 15.63 2.84
N ILE A 244 10.56 15.39 3.79
CA ILE A 244 10.34 15.61 5.21
C ILE A 244 11.21 16.78 5.67
N GLN A 245 10.62 17.77 6.29
CA GLN A 245 11.28 18.94 6.85
C GLN A 245 11.24 18.88 8.37
N GLY A 246 12.36 19.00 8.99
CA GLY A 246 12.50 19.10 10.44
C GLY A 246 13.19 20.39 10.87
N THR A 247 13.30 20.59 12.19
CA THR A 247 13.92 21.80 12.78
C THR A 247 15.43 21.85 12.63
N LYS A 248 16.10 20.72 12.33
CA LYS A 248 17.57 20.60 12.21
C LYS A 248 18.04 20.07 10.86
N GLY A 249 17.11 19.68 9.99
CA GLY A 249 17.46 19.11 8.70
C GLY A 249 16.24 18.68 7.90
N ALA A 250 16.50 18.06 6.75
CA ALA A 250 15.47 17.56 5.85
C ALA A 250 15.88 16.23 5.23
N ILE A 251 14.90 15.42 4.87
CA ILE A 251 15.09 14.18 4.11
C ILE A 251 14.24 14.27 2.84
N LYS A 252 14.85 14.02 1.67
CA LYS A 252 14.13 13.82 0.42
C LYS A 252 14.34 12.39 -0.06
N ILE A 253 13.26 11.68 -0.34
CA ILE A 253 13.26 10.38 -1.00
C ILE A 253 12.71 10.60 -2.40
N ASP A 254 13.56 10.54 -3.41
CA ASP A 254 13.18 10.67 -4.81
C ASP A 254 12.93 9.30 -5.41
N MET A 255 11.74 9.10 -5.94
CA MET A 255 11.30 7.82 -6.51
C MET A 255 11.46 7.76 -8.03
N CYS A 256 11.68 8.90 -8.69
CA CYS A 256 11.93 8.97 -10.12
C CYS A 256 13.42 8.78 -10.45
N CYS A 257 14.28 9.57 -9.79
CA CYS A 257 15.74 9.46 -9.91
C CYS A 257 16.35 8.56 -8.83
N CYS A 258 15.58 7.77 -8.23
CA CYS A 258 15.77 6.80 -7.16
C CYS A 258 16.99 7.06 -6.26
N GLY A 259 16.74 7.70 -5.12
CA GLY A 259 17.76 8.02 -4.12
C GLY A 259 17.16 8.75 -2.92
N MET A 260 17.77 8.60 -1.75
CA MET A 260 17.41 9.36 -0.56
C MET A 260 18.55 10.31 -0.18
N THR A 261 18.23 11.55 0.10
CA THR A 261 19.19 12.57 0.55
C THR A 261 18.78 13.07 1.94
N LEU A 262 19.68 12.97 2.91
CA LEU A 262 19.63 13.67 4.18
C LEU A 262 20.42 14.98 4.05
N LYS A 263 19.82 16.09 4.46
CA LYS A 263 20.47 17.41 4.52
C LYS A 263 20.39 17.96 5.94
N THR A 264 21.56 18.30 6.50
CA THR A 264 21.72 18.91 7.82
C THR A 264 22.70 20.08 7.73
N GLU A 265 23.00 20.74 8.86
CA GLU A 265 24.07 21.76 8.93
C GLU A 265 25.45 21.16 8.67
N GLU A 266 25.66 19.86 8.89
CA GLU A 266 26.92 19.14 8.66
C GLU A 266 27.17 18.82 7.18
N GLY A 267 26.12 18.88 6.33
CA GLY A 267 26.20 18.61 4.89
C GLY A 267 25.09 17.73 4.37
N GLU A 268 25.36 17.04 3.27
CA GLU A 268 24.42 16.12 2.61
C GLU A 268 24.98 14.71 2.62
N GLU A 269 24.11 13.75 2.95
CA GLU A 269 24.37 12.31 2.85
C GLU A 269 23.37 11.66 1.91
N HIS A 270 23.83 10.64 1.17
CA HIS A 270 23.01 9.94 0.17
C HIS A 270 22.88 8.46 0.51
N PHE A 271 21.68 7.92 0.35
CA PHE A 271 21.32 6.54 0.66
C PHE A 271 20.53 5.93 -0.48
N LEU A 272 20.54 4.61 -0.57
CA LEU A 272 19.69 3.86 -1.49
C LEU A 272 18.23 3.88 -1.03
N VAL A 273 17.30 3.84 -1.99
CA VAL A 273 15.85 3.66 -1.73
C VAL A 273 15.51 2.18 -1.63
N HIS A 274 16.15 1.33 -2.45
CA HIS A 274 15.96 -0.12 -2.48
C HIS A 274 17.13 -0.87 -1.85
N ARG A 275 17.15 -2.20 -1.96
CA ARG A 275 18.17 -3.07 -1.35
C ARG A 275 19.54 -2.89 -1.97
N THR A 276 19.58 -2.63 -3.26
CA THR A 276 20.80 -2.53 -4.04
C THR A 276 20.76 -1.34 -5.00
N LYS A 277 21.95 -0.89 -5.40
CA LYS A 277 22.06 0.14 -6.42
C LYS A 277 21.46 -0.30 -7.77
N GLU A 278 21.53 -1.60 -8.08
CA GLU A 278 20.95 -2.14 -9.32
C GLU A 278 19.42 -2.00 -9.34
N GLU A 279 18.76 -2.19 -8.18
CA GLU A 279 17.32 -1.97 -8.03
C GLU A 279 16.97 -0.48 -8.19
N ASP A 280 17.77 0.43 -7.62
CA ASP A 280 17.60 1.88 -7.79
C ASP A 280 17.81 2.31 -9.25
N ASP A 281 18.84 1.79 -9.92
CA ASP A 281 19.12 2.07 -11.32
C ASP A 281 18.00 1.51 -12.23
N ASP A 282 17.47 0.32 -11.95
CA ASP A 282 16.34 -0.27 -12.67
C ASP A 282 15.09 0.60 -12.56
N ARG A 283 14.76 1.07 -11.36
CA ARG A 283 13.63 1.97 -11.15
C ARG A 283 13.80 3.29 -11.88
N THR A 284 14.96 3.93 -11.76
CA THR A 284 15.28 5.19 -12.45
C THR A 284 15.11 5.04 -13.95
N ARG A 285 15.64 3.96 -14.53
CA ARG A 285 15.51 3.67 -15.96
C ARG A 285 14.06 3.50 -16.38
N ILE A 286 13.26 2.74 -15.61
CA ILE A 286 11.84 2.50 -15.93
C ILE A 286 11.05 3.80 -15.90
N TYR A 287 11.25 4.65 -14.88
CA TYR A 287 10.58 5.95 -14.81
C TYR A 287 10.96 6.86 -15.99
N ALA A 288 12.23 6.88 -16.41
CA ALA A 288 12.67 7.65 -17.57
C ALA A 288 12.08 7.15 -18.89
N GLU A 289 11.90 5.83 -19.05
CA GLU A 289 11.38 5.21 -20.27
C GLU A 289 9.85 5.28 -20.38
N THR A 290 9.13 5.25 -19.26
CA THR A 290 7.67 5.05 -19.27
C THR A 290 6.85 6.31 -18.98
N GLN A 291 7.46 7.37 -18.50
CA GLN A 291 6.82 8.65 -18.11
C GLN A 291 5.65 8.53 -17.12
N ALA A 292 5.43 7.38 -16.55
CA ALA A 292 4.43 7.14 -15.50
C ALA A 292 4.62 5.76 -14.89
N ASP A 293 4.01 5.53 -13.75
CA ASP A 293 3.60 4.19 -13.31
C ASP A 293 2.64 3.62 -14.36
N ASN A 294 3.17 3.24 -15.49
CA ASN A 294 2.38 2.86 -16.62
C ASN A 294 1.53 1.64 -16.23
N GLY A 295 0.30 1.87 -15.79
CA GLY A 295 -0.68 0.85 -15.39
C GLY A 295 -0.85 -0.25 -16.45
N ASN A 296 -0.41 0.02 -17.69
CA ASN A 296 -0.31 -0.94 -18.77
C ASN A 296 0.85 -1.95 -18.61
N GLN A 297 1.83 -1.68 -17.76
CA GLN A 297 2.95 -2.61 -17.48
C GLN A 297 2.73 -3.38 -16.17
N PHE A 298 2.15 -2.72 -15.16
CA PHE A 298 1.77 -3.36 -13.91
C PHE A 298 0.42 -4.07 -14.09
N GLY A 299 0.40 -5.37 -13.87
CA GLY A 299 -0.83 -6.13 -13.83
C GLY A 299 -1.21 -6.88 -15.10
N ARG A 300 -0.31 -7.03 -16.07
CA ARG A 300 -0.54 -7.99 -17.15
C ARG A 300 -0.20 -9.40 -16.68
N PRO A 301 -1.14 -10.34 -16.69
CA PRO A 301 -0.85 -11.74 -16.35
C PRO A 301 0.34 -12.28 -17.15
N GLY A 302 1.24 -13.01 -16.47
CA GLY A 302 2.39 -13.66 -17.11
C GLY A 302 3.61 -12.75 -17.34
N ARG A 303 3.60 -11.47 -16.97
CA ARG A 303 4.80 -10.63 -16.93
C ARG A 303 5.45 -10.67 -15.55
N LYS A 304 6.78 -10.77 -15.54
CA LYS A 304 7.55 -10.66 -14.28
C LYS A 304 7.57 -9.22 -13.78
N PRO A 305 7.53 -8.99 -12.46
CA PRO A 305 7.77 -7.68 -11.89
C PRO A 305 9.15 -7.15 -12.27
N PHE A 306 9.29 -5.83 -12.26
CA PHE A 306 10.59 -5.18 -12.33
C PHE A 306 11.46 -5.61 -11.15
N LEU A 307 12.77 -5.54 -11.31
CA LEU A 307 13.73 -5.98 -10.31
C LEU A 307 13.50 -5.30 -8.95
N TRP A 308 13.34 -3.97 -8.95
CA TRP A 308 13.07 -3.20 -7.75
C TRP A 308 11.74 -3.58 -7.07
N LEU A 309 10.67 -3.84 -7.87
CA LEU A 309 9.37 -4.22 -7.34
C LEU A 309 9.40 -5.63 -6.75
N GLN A 310 10.05 -6.56 -7.42
CA GLN A 310 10.26 -7.91 -6.90
C GLN A 310 11.02 -7.88 -5.57
N GLY A 311 12.04 -7.02 -5.47
CA GLY A 311 12.81 -6.84 -4.24
C GLY A 311 11.98 -6.39 -3.06
N ILE A 312 11.06 -5.44 -3.26
CA ILE A 312 10.20 -4.94 -2.18
C ILE A 312 9.14 -5.97 -1.77
N MET A 313 8.51 -6.62 -2.74
CA MET A 313 7.56 -7.71 -2.46
C MET A 313 8.23 -8.84 -1.67
N ASP A 314 9.49 -9.11 -1.97
CA ASP A 314 10.31 -10.10 -1.28
C ASP A 314 10.51 -9.71 0.20
N GLU A 315 10.90 -8.47 0.50
CA GLU A 315 11.07 -7.94 1.87
C GLU A 315 9.74 -7.91 2.64
N GLU A 316 8.63 -7.55 2.00
CA GLU A 316 7.31 -7.55 2.63
C GLU A 316 6.87 -8.96 3.03
N MET A 317 7.06 -9.95 2.15
CA MET A 317 6.73 -11.34 2.47
C MET A 317 7.67 -11.95 3.50
N GLU A 318 8.96 -11.62 3.48
CA GLU A 318 9.89 -12.02 4.53
C GLU A 318 9.46 -11.50 5.90
N PHE A 319 9.02 -10.24 5.97
CA PHE A 319 8.51 -9.66 7.21
C PHE A 319 7.27 -10.40 7.73
N LEU A 320 6.29 -10.67 6.86
CA LEU A 320 5.09 -11.43 7.22
C LEU A 320 5.46 -12.82 7.76
N ILE A 321 6.30 -13.55 7.03
CA ILE A 321 6.72 -14.91 7.40
C ILE A 321 7.46 -14.88 8.75
N ALA A 322 8.39 -13.94 8.94
CA ALA A 322 9.13 -13.80 10.19
C ALA A 322 8.21 -13.49 11.38
N ALA A 323 7.25 -12.56 11.21
CA ALA A 323 6.27 -12.23 12.23
C ALA A 323 5.40 -13.44 12.62
N LEU A 324 4.93 -14.22 11.65
CA LEU A 324 4.13 -15.42 11.89
C LEU A 324 4.94 -16.55 12.57
N HIS A 325 6.26 -16.55 12.40
CA HIS A 325 7.18 -17.43 13.15
C HIS A 325 7.58 -16.89 14.54
N GLY A 326 6.98 -15.78 14.98
CA GLY A 326 7.22 -15.20 16.28
C GLY A 326 8.50 -14.37 16.40
N ALA A 327 9.04 -13.86 15.28
CA ALA A 327 10.11 -12.87 15.32
C ALA A 327 9.64 -11.59 16.02
N GLU A 328 10.55 -10.98 16.76
CA GLU A 328 10.28 -9.69 17.40
C GLU A 328 10.07 -8.62 16.33
N VAL A 329 8.94 -7.91 16.44
CA VAL A 329 8.57 -6.80 15.54
C VAL A 329 8.71 -5.51 16.34
N THR A 330 9.41 -4.54 15.77
CA THR A 330 9.60 -3.24 16.42
C THR A 330 8.27 -2.48 16.50
N GLU A 331 8.13 -1.63 17.52
CA GLU A 331 6.91 -0.87 17.82
C GLU A 331 6.39 -0.08 16.60
N GLU A 332 7.28 0.47 15.81
CA GLU A 332 6.96 1.25 14.61
C GLU A 332 6.28 0.43 13.49
N PHE A 333 6.53 -0.89 13.43
CA PHE A 333 5.91 -1.79 12.45
C PHE A 333 4.69 -2.57 12.99
N MET A 334 4.42 -2.50 14.29
CA MET A 334 3.23 -3.15 14.87
C MET A 334 1.92 -2.69 14.24
N PRO A 335 1.71 -1.40 13.87
CA PRO A 335 0.48 -0.95 13.19
C PRO A 335 0.17 -1.69 11.89
N LEU A 336 1.20 -2.19 11.16
CA LEU A 336 0.99 -3.01 9.96
C LEU A 336 0.35 -4.36 10.28
N LEU A 337 0.74 -4.99 11.39
CA LEU A 337 0.27 -6.34 11.79
C LEU A 337 -1.03 -6.34 12.59
N THR A 338 -1.43 -5.19 13.14
CA THR A 338 -2.64 -5.05 13.94
C THR A 338 -3.84 -4.51 13.16
N GLY A 339 -3.63 -4.14 11.88
CA GLY A 339 -4.61 -3.46 11.06
C GLY A 339 -4.75 -1.97 11.37
N GLU A 340 -3.97 -1.41 12.31
CA GLU A 340 -4.02 0.01 12.66
C GLU A 340 -3.59 0.89 11.48
N ALA A 341 -2.53 0.52 10.76
CA ALA A 341 -2.10 1.24 9.55
C ALA A 341 -3.21 1.27 8.49
N ALA A 342 -3.92 0.15 8.29
CA ALA A 342 -5.08 0.08 7.41
C ALA A 342 -6.20 1.03 7.83
N ARG A 343 -6.58 1.02 9.12
CA ARG A 343 -7.61 1.93 9.66
C ARG A 343 -7.24 3.38 9.46
N ASN A 344 -6.00 3.73 9.74
CA ASN A 344 -5.49 5.08 9.67
C ASN A 344 -5.52 5.63 8.24
N SER A 345 -5.03 4.85 7.28
CA SER A 345 -4.99 5.24 5.87
C SER A 345 -6.40 5.36 5.28
N ILE A 346 -7.31 4.40 5.54
CA ILE A 346 -8.67 4.45 5.03
C ILE A 346 -9.51 5.55 5.70
N ALA A 347 -9.38 5.76 7.02
CA ALA A 347 -10.06 6.86 7.70
C ALA A 347 -9.66 8.22 7.13
N THR A 348 -8.38 8.41 6.85
CA THR A 348 -7.86 9.65 6.27
C THR A 348 -8.31 9.84 4.82
N ALA A 349 -8.36 8.77 4.03
CA ALA A 349 -8.88 8.79 2.67
C ALA A 349 -10.40 9.13 2.63
N ASP A 350 -11.19 8.55 3.54
CA ASP A 350 -12.61 8.88 3.70
C ASP A 350 -12.80 10.36 4.12
N ALA A 351 -11.98 10.86 5.06
CA ALA A 351 -12.02 12.27 5.48
C ALA A 351 -11.67 13.22 4.32
N ALA A 352 -10.66 12.89 3.52
CA ALA A 352 -10.29 13.64 2.33
C ALA A 352 -11.42 13.63 1.29
N THR A 353 -12.01 12.48 1.03
CA THR A 353 -13.14 12.35 0.09
C THR A 353 -14.36 13.14 0.55
N LEU A 354 -14.68 13.11 1.86
CA LEU A 354 -15.74 13.93 2.45
C LEU A 354 -15.44 15.43 2.34
N SER A 355 -14.16 15.80 2.57
CA SER A 355 -13.71 17.20 2.43
C SER A 355 -13.91 17.72 1.02
N LEU A 356 -13.53 16.96 0.00
CA LEU A 356 -13.76 17.32 -1.41
C LEU A 356 -15.25 17.48 -1.71
N LYS A 357 -16.07 16.52 -1.27
CA LYS A 357 -17.51 16.50 -1.51
C LYS A 357 -18.23 17.67 -0.87
N GLU A 358 -17.86 18.02 0.37
CA GLU A 358 -18.52 19.07 1.16
C GLU A 358 -17.82 20.44 1.08
N ASN A 359 -16.68 20.52 0.39
CA ASN A 359 -15.85 21.71 0.24
C ASN A 359 -15.53 22.38 1.60
N ARG A 360 -15.11 21.57 2.56
CA ARG A 360 -14.74 22.00 3.91
C ARG A 360 -13.62 21.17 4.50
N LYS A 361 -13.00 21.70 5.55
CA LYS A 361 -12.11 20.93 6.42
C LYS A 361 -12.92 19.87 7.18
N VAL A 362 -12.40 18.63 7.24
CA VAL A 362 -13.03 17.50 7.96
C VAL A 362 -12.11 17.05 9.09
N LYS A 363 -12.65 16.85 10.28
CA LYS A 363 -11.95 16.24 11.40
C LYS A 363 -11.94 14.71 11.21
N LEU A 364 -10.81 14.07 11.48
CA LEU A 364 -10.74 12.62 11.38
C LEU A 364 -11.72 11.91 12.32
N SER A 365 -12.00 12.53 13.48
CA SER A 365 -13.00 12.03 14.43
C SER A 365 -14.42 11.95 13.87
N GLU A 366 -14.77 12.71 12.82
CA GLU A 366 -16.07 12.61 12.15
C GLU A 366 -16.21 11.27 11.40
N ILE A 367 -15.11 10.73 10.86
CA ILE A 367 -15.10 9.44 10.19
C ILE A 367 -15.09 8.31 11.21
N ILE A 368 -14.17 8.37 12.17
CA ILE A 368 -13.99 7.32 13.18
C ILE A 368 -15.21 7.21 14.11
N GLY A 369 -15.79 8.34 14.53
CA GLY A 369 -16.95 8.36 15.43
C GLY A 369 -18.26 7.91 14.82
N ASN A 370 -18.40 7.92 13.49
CA ASN A 370 -19.60 7.48 12.78
C ASN A 370 -19.60 5.98 12.42
N ALA A 371 -18.54 5.26 12.77
CA ALA A 371 -18.41 3.82 12.46
C ALA A 371 -19.05 2.89 13.51
N PHE A 372 -19.62 3.48 14.60
CA PHE A 372 -20.24 2.77 15.71
C PHE A 372 -21.72 3.10 15.86
#